data_7bc87ed480e3134b1e9f25f238318170
#
_entry.id   7bc87ed480e3134b1e9f25f238318170
#
_cell.length_a   1.000
_cell.length_b   1.000
_cell.length_c   1.000
_cell.angle_alpha   90.00
_cell.angle_beta   90.00
_cell.angle_gamma   90.00
#
_symmetry.space_group_name_H-M   'P 1'
#
loop_
_entity.id
_entity.type
_entity.pdbx_description
1 polymer ?
#
loop_
_entity_poly.entity_id
_entity_poly.type
_entity_poly.pdbx_seq_one_letter_code
_entity_poly.pdbx_strand_id
1 'polypeptide(L)'
;MRVLFTVSDWPSHWFSMVPLGWALQAAGHEVRVVCPPAQAEPLSRAGLMPVPVLEKECGDILARIGNFSDAQLGRWPFAELPPHPVTGEPITSLDAFEPVTWLGENRKQLAAASRRSTDAAVEFARRWRPRLVVHDLLSLEGPLTGKVLGVPSLLHLWGPFAQHDGDLGPGLLPIDFSRAFRRHGLTALLPDTYEHVIDPCPVSVAPPLGAARRHPVRHVPYNGPGVMPTWLPTLPTPGERPRVCVVWSTAVTGMFGPSTFPVPRVVEALAALDVEVLITVTGSDRERIGELPPGMRLLELTPLQLLLPACDLVIHHGGGGCAMTALAAGIPQLMLSNGWDQGTIANRIAASGAGLAMPNAAADPAAIRAAATALLGDGTHRATAKRLRQEMESQPDPAELVTSLCELAEGAALAAR
;
A
#
# COMPACT_ATOMS: atom_id res chain seq x y z
N MET A 1 -28.00 0.82 -1.17
CA MET A 1 -27.63 -0.62 -1.07
C MET A 1 -26.68 -0.88 0.10
N ARG A 2 -26.39 -2.15 0.42
CA ARG A 2 -25.36 -2.55 1.37
C ARG A 2 -24.10 -2.93 0.61
N VAL A 3 -22.97 -2.33 0.98
CA VAL A 3 -21.65 -2.59 0.38
C VAL A 3 -20.70 -3.09 1.46
N LEU A 4 -20.15 -4.28 1.26
CA LEU A 4 -19.21 -4.90 2.17
C LEU A 4 -17.78 -4.59 1.71
N PHE A 5 -16.99 -3.99 2.58
CA PHE A 5 -15.53 -3.94 2.40
C PHE A 5 -14.90 -5.08 3.19
N THR A 6 -13.83 -5.67 2.67
CA THR A 6 -12.98 -6.59 3.42
C THR A 6 -11.52 -6.16 3.26
N VAL A 7 -10.81 -6.07 4.37
CA VAL A 7 -9.46 -5.50 4.38
C VAL A 7 -8.48 -6.41 5.13
N SER A 8 -7.24 -6.43 4.64
CA SER A 8 -6.11 -7.09 5.27
C SER A 8 -5.61 -6.31 6.51
N ASP A 9 -4.64 -6.89 7.22
CA ASP A 9 -4.03 -6.28 8.42
C ASP A 9 -2.98 -5.18 8.08
N TRP A 10 -2.98 -4.68 6.83
CA TRP A 10 -2.07 -3.64 6.34
C TRP A 10 -2.81 -2.32 6.09
N PRO A 11 -2.70 -1.31 6.98
CA PRO A 11 -3.43 -0.05 6.83
C PRO A 11 -3.22 0.64 5.48
N SER A 12 -1.97 0.67 4.98
CA SER A 12 -1.64 1.32 3.72
C SER A 12 -2.37 0.74 2.49
N HIS A 13 -2.86 -0.50 2.55
CA HIS A 13 -3.56 -1.14 1.45
C HIS A 13 -5.03 -0.70 1.36
N TRP A 14 -5.71 -0.56 2.51
CA TRP A 14 -7.10 -0.14 2.53
C TRP A 14 -7.29 1.40 2.62
N PHE A 15 -6.24 2.18 2.86
CA PHE A 15 -6.34 3.64 2.86
C PHE A 15 -6.88 4.18 1.52
N SER A 16 -6.51 3.57 0.40
CA SER A 16 -7.03 3.93 -0.93
C SER A 16 -8.54 3.71 -1.07
N MET A 17 -9.14 2.83 -0.26
CA MET A 17 -10.57 2.50 -0.30
C MET A 17 -11.42 3.50 0.50
N VAL A 18 -10.81 4.29 1.41
CA VAL A 18 -11.53 5.19 2.33
C VAL A 18 -12.36 6.24 1.59
N PRO A 19 -11.84 6.94 0.56
CA PRO A 19 -12.64 7.93 -0.18
C PRO A 19 -13.86 7.34 -0.89
N LEU A 20 -13.75 6.10 -1.40
CA LEU A 20 -14.91 5.40 -1.95
C LEU A 20 -15.92 5.05 -0.85
N GLY A 21 -15.46 4.66 0.33
CA GLY A 21 -16.32 4.43 1.49
C GLY A 21 -17.12 5.67 1.87
N TRP A 22 -16.48 6.84 1.88
CA TRP A 22 -17.15 8.11 2.13
C TRP A 22 -18.17 8.48 1.05
N ALA A 23 -17.82 8.28 -0.23
CA ALA A 23 -18.71 8.55 -1.35
C ALA A 23 -19.97 7.65 -1.31
N LEU A 24 -19.80 6.37 -1.00
CA LEU A 24 -20.91 5.44 -0.82
C LEU A 24 -21.83 5.85 0.34
N GLN A 25 -21.27 6.24 1.49
CA GLN A 25 -22.05 6.72 2.64
C GLN A 25 -22.78 8.03 2.31
N ALA A 26 -22.12 8.98 1.63
CA ALA A 26 -22.71 10.24 1.20
C ALA A 26 -23.88 10.04 0.23
N ALA A 27 -23.81 8.99 -0.61
CA ALA A 27 -24.89 8.57 -1.51
C ALA A 27 -26.01 7.76 -0.81
N GLY A 28 -25.97 7.64 0.53
CA GLY A 28 -27.01 6.95 1.32
C GLY A 28 -26.87 5.43 1.33
N HIS A 29 -25.70 4.87 1.00
CA HIS A 29 -25.45 3.43 1.07
C HIS A 29 -24.90 3.03 2.45
N GLU A 30 -25.23 1.82 2.90
CA GLU A 30 -24.66 1.25 4.11
C GLU A 30 -23.32 0.61 3.78
N VAL A 31 -22.25 1.04 4.43
CA VAL A 31 -20.90 0.46 4.30
C VAL A 31 -20.50 -0.22 5.61
N ARG A 32 -20.00 -1.45 5.54
CA ARG A 32 -19.38 -2.18 6.65
C ARG A 32 -18.04 -2.72 6.19
N VAL A 33 -17.07 -2.71 7.09
CA VAL A 33 -15.70 -3.15 6.79
C VAL A 33 -15.36 -4.35 7.66
N VAL A 34 -15.37 -5.54 7.08
CA VAL A 34 -14.88 -6.76 7.73
C VAL A 34 -13.36 -6.68 7.79
N CYS A 35 -12.80 -6.81 8.99
CA CYS A 35 -11.39 -6.55 9.25
C CYS A 35 -10.84 -7.40 10.42
N PRO A 36 -9.51 -7.53 10.56
CA PRO A 36 -8.87 -7.95 11.80
C PRO A 36 -9.12 -6.94 12.94
N PRO A 37 -9.13 -7.37 14.22
CA PRO A 37 -9.37 -6.49 15.36
C PRO A 37 -8.45 -5.28 15.43
N ALA A 38 -7.18 -5.43 15.01
CA ALA A 38 -6.21 -4.34 15.01
C ALA A 38 -6.60 -3.17 14.08
N GLN A 39 -7.40 -3.43 13.04
CA GLN A 39 -7.86 -2.41 12.09
C GLN A 39 -9.16 -1.70 12.53
N ALA A 40 -9.81 -2.15 13.60
CA ALA A 40 -11.12 -1.61 13.99
C ALA A 40 -11.03 -0.12 14.37
N GLU A 41 -10.06 0.26 15.18
CA GLU A 41 -9.89 1.64 15.62
C GLU A 41 -9.40 2.56 14.47
N PRO A 42 -8.39 2.21 13.67
CA PRO A 42 -8.03 2.99 12.48
C PRO A 42 -9.18 3.21 11.49
N LEU A 43 -9.99 2.18 11.21
CA LEU A 43 -11.17 2.29 10.35
C LEU A 43 -12.24 3.21 10.94
N SER A 44 -12.49 3.10 12.25
CA SER A 44 -13.43 4.00 12.94
C SER A 44 -12.97 5.45 12.87
N ARG A 45 -11.68 5.73 13.05
CA ARG A 45 -11.09 7.07 12.88
C ARG A 45 -11.19 7.58 11.45
N ALA A 46 -11.19 6.69 10.47
CA ALA A 46 -11.42 7.04 9.06
C ALA A 46 -12.90 7.31 8.74
N GLY A 47 -13.82 7.19 9.73
CA GLY A 47 -15.26 7.37 9.53
C GLY A 47 -15.95 6.19 8.85
N LEU A 48 -15.32 5.01 8.84
CA LEU A 48 -15.91 3.77 8.36
C LEU A 48 -16.35 2.89 9.52
N MET A 49 -17.32 2.00 9.30
CA MET A 49 -17.88 1.12 10.35
C MET A 49 -17.21 -0.25 10.31
N PRO A 50 -16.25 -0.55 11.23
CA PRO A 50 -15.56 -1.84 11.27
C PRO A 50 -16.46 -2.96 11.80
N VAL A 51 -16.18 -4.17 11.31
CA VAL A 51 -16.71 -5.46 11.77
C VAL A 51 -15.51 -6.37 12.05
N PRO A 52 -14.94 -6.35 13.27
CA PRO A 52 -13.68 -7.00 13.59
C PRO A 52 -13.84 -8.50 13.87
N VAL A 53 -14.20 -9.25 12.84
CA VAL A 53 -14.49 -10.71 12.94
C VAL A 53 -13.38 -11.59 12.36
N LEU A 54 -12.35 -11.00 11.74
CA LEU A 54 -11.23 -11.76 11.22
C LEU A 54 -10.20 -12.05 12.32
N GLU A 55 -9.48 -13.15 12.18
CA GLU A 55 -8.32 -13.45 13.02
C GLU A 55 -7.16 -12.51 12.65
N LYS A 56 -6.20 -12.39 13.57
CA LYS A 56 -4.92 -11.73 13.25
C LYS A 56 -4.24 -12.48 12.12
N GLU A 57 -3.85 -11.76 11.09
CA GLU A 57 -3.09 -12.32 9.98
C GLU A 57 -1.64 -12.57 10.37
N CYS A 58 -0.99 -13.50 9.67
CA CYS A 58 0.45 -13.76 9.79
C CYS A 58 1.25 -13.18 8.60
N GLY A 59 0.68 -12.20 7.89
CA GLY A 59 1.28 -11.62 6.68
C GLY A 59 2.67 -11.06 6.92
N ASP A 60 2.90 -10.45 8.07
CA ASP A 60 4.22 -9.96 8.50
C ASP A 60 5.24 -11.10 8.72
N ILE A 61 4.82 -12.22 9.30
CA ILE A 61 5.67 -13.41 9.48
C ILE A 61 5.99 -14.02 8.11
N LEU A 62 5.00 -14.19 7.24
CA LEU A 62 5.21 -14.75 5.91
C LEU A 62 6.12 -13.87 5.05
N ALA A 63 5.98 -12.54 5.14
CA ALA A 63 6.86 -11.59 4.49
C ALA A 63 8.30 -11.74 4.97
N ARG A 64 8.53 -11.81 6.30
CA ARG A 64 9.86 -12.03 6.86
C ARG A 64 10.41 -13.42 6.52
N ILE A 65 9.57 -14.47 6.42
CA ILE A 65 9.99 -15.79 5.92
C ILE A 65 10.50 -15.68 4.49
N GLY A 66 9.84 -14.91 3.62
CA GLY A 66 10.30 -14.65 2.26
C GLY A 66 11.69 -14.01 2.24
N ASN A 67 11.89 -12.94 3.00
CA ASN A 67 13.18 -12.24 3.13
C ASN A 67 14.27 -13.17 3.68
N PHE A 68 13.93 -13.99 4.68
CA PHE A 68 14.85 -14.96 5.27
C PHE A 68 15.27 -16.05 4.27
N SER A 69 14.31 -16.57 3.49
CA SER A 69 14.58 -17.53 2.43
C SER A 69 15.44 -16.93 1.32
N ASP A 70 15.25 -15.66 0.99
CA ASP A 70 16.13 -14.95 0.04
C ASP A 70 17.55 -14.83 0.58
N ALA A 71 17.71 -14.62 1.90
CA ALA A 71 19.05 -14.61 2.51
C ALA A 71 19.71 -16.00 2.48
N GLN A 72 18.96 -17.08 2.76
CA GLN A 72 19.47 -18.45 2.62
C GLN A 72 19.90 -18.80 1.19
N LEU A 73 19.23 -18.21 0.19
CA LEU A 73 19.55 -18.39 -1.23
C LEU A 73 20.61 -17.41 -1.77
N GLY A 74 21.19 -16.56 -0.90
CA GLY A 74 22.18 -15.56 -1.31
C GLY A 74 21.60 -14.40 -2.14
N ARG A 75 20.31 -14.18 -2.11
CA ARG A 75 19.61 -13.11 -2.84
C ARG A 75 19.31 -11.87 -1.98
N TRP A 76 19.55 -11.94 -0.68
CA TRP A 76 19.38 -10.82 0.24
C TRP A 76 20.44 -9.74 0.00
N PRO A 77 20.05 -8.50 -0.33
CA PRO A 77 20.99 -7.51 -0.84
C PRO A 77 21.67 -6.66 0.24
N PHE A 78 21.28 -6.83 1.52
CA PHE A 78 21.82 -6.04 2.62
C PHE A 78 22.94 -6.78 3.35
N ALA A 79 23.88 -6.02 3.94
CA ALA A 79 25.02 -6.58 4.69
C ALA A 79 24.60 -7.28 5.99
N GLU A 80 23.60 -6.73 6.68
CA GLU A 80 23.02 -7.35 7.87
C GLU A 80 21.94 -8.36 7.45
N LEU A 81 21.81 -9.43 8.24
CA LEU A 81 20.78 -10.45 8.00
C LEU A 81 19.36 -9.88 8.20
N PRO A 82 18.35 -10.44 7.52
CA PRO A 82 16.97 -10.08 7.78
C PRO A 82 16.58 -10.43 9.23
N PRO A 83 15.57 -9.77 9.81
CA PRO A 83 15.13 -10.09 11.17
C PRO A 83 14.55 -11.50 11.26
N HIS A 84 14.57 -12.07 12.46
CA HIS A 84 13.97 -13.38 12.73
C HIS A 84 12.48 -13.38 12.30
N PRO A 85 12.04 -14.34 11.47
CA PRO A 85 10.72 -14.26 10.84
C PRO A 85 9.55 -14.13 11.81
N VAL A 86 9.60 -14.83 12.95
CA VAL A 86 8.48 -14.86 13.91
C VAL A 86 8.54 -13.71 14.91
N THR A 87 9.73 -13.42 15.46
CA THR A 87 9.88 -12.43 16.53
C THR A 87 10.15 -11.02 16.01
N GLY A 88 10.69 -10.87 14.79
CA GLY A 88 11.13 -9.58 14.25
C GLY A 88 12.47 -9.09 14.83
N GLU A 89 13.09 -9.85 15.72
CA GLU A 89 14.35 -9.48 16.38
C GLU A 89 15.55 -9.69 15.44
N PRO A 90 16.64 -8.91 15.61
CA PRO A 90 17.87 -9.13 14.86
C PRO A 90 18.44 -10.53 15.11
N ILE A 91 19.04 -11.13 14.07
CA ILE A 91 19.73 -12.42 14.13
C ILE A 91 21.19 -12.30 13.69
N THR A 92 22.00 -13.23 14.14
CA THR A 92 23.45 -13.31 13.79
C THR A 92 23.79 -14.50 12.90
N SER A 93 22.84 -15.43 12.70
CA SER A 93 23.01 -16.61 11.83
C SER A 93 21.69 -16.99 11.18
N LEU A 94 21.75 -17.49 9.95
CA LEU A 94 20.62 -18.10 9.25
C LEU A 94 20.22 -19.47 9.81
N ASP A 95 21.04 -20.07 10.68
CA ASP A 95 20.68 -21.30 11.41
C ASP A 95 19.63 -21.06 12.52
N ALA A 96 19.33 -19.79 12.84
CA ALA A 96 18.38 -19.42 13.89
C ALA A 96 16.93 -19.80 13.56
N PHE A 97 16.63 -20.09 12.27
CA PHE A 97 15.27 -20.39 11.84
C PHE A 97 15.26 -21.29 10.60
N GLU A 98 14.29 -22.21 10.57
CA GLU A 98 14.09 -23.10 9.42
C GLU A 98 12.65 -22.93 8.89
N PRO A 99 12.45 -22.23 7.74
CA PRO A 99 11.14 -21.87 7.19
C PRO A 99 10.22 -23.05 6.95
N VAL A 100 10.73 -24.14 6.35
CA VAL A 100 9.92 -25.31 5.98
C VAL A 100 9.42 -26.05 7.21
N THR A 101 10.28 -26.23 8.22
CA THR A 101 9.93 -26.84 9.50
C THR A 101 8.86 -26.02 10.20
N TRP A 102 9.07 -24.72 10.32
CA TRP A 102 8.09 -23.84 10.97
C TRP A 102 6.73 -23.86 10.27
N LEU A 103 6.70 -23.77 8.94
CA LEU A 103 5.44 -23.86 8.18
C LEU A 103 4.77 -25.21 8.37
N GLY A 104 5.53 -26.32 8.43
CA GLY A 104 5.02 -27.66 8.69
C GLY A 104 4.35 -27.77 10.05
N GLU A 105 5.03 -27.32 11.10
CA GLU A 105 4.57 -27.36 12.49
C GLU A 105 3.33 -26.46 12.71
N ASN A 106 3.31 -25.27 12.09
CA ASN A 106 2.23 -24.29 12.29
C ASN A 106 1.07 -24.47 11.28
N ARG A 107 1.18 -25.38 10.30
CA ARG A 107 0.19 -25.55 9.25
C ARG A 107 -1.25 -25.72 9.75
N LYS A 108 -1.45 -26.52 10.81
CA LYS A 108 -2.79 -26.75 11.37
C LYS A 108 -3.37 -25.48 11.99
N GLN A 109 -2.54 -24.72 12.70
CA GLN A 109 -2.94 -23.47 13.33
C GLN A 109 -3.27 -22.40 12.29
N LEU A 110 -2.42 -22.24 11.27
CA LEU A 110 -2.64 -21.32 10.16
C LEU A 110 -3.94 -21.66 9.39
N ALA A 111 -4.15 -22.95 9.12
CA ALA A 111 -5.38 -23.41 8.46
C ALA A 111 -6.62 -23.17 9.33
N ALA A 112 -6.53 -23.37 10.66
CA ALA A 112 -7.64 -23.13 11.57
C ALA A 112 -7.96 -21.62 11.69
N ALA A 113 -6.97 -20.74 11.77
CA ALA A 113 -7.15 -19.29 11.80
C ALA A 113 -7.76 -18.79 10.48
N SER A 114 -7.19 -19.17 9.32
CA SER A 114 -7.73 -18.85 8.00
C SER A 114 -9.17 -19.34 7.84
N ARG A 115 -9.49 -20.53 8.39
CA ARG A 115 -10.86 -21.05 8.37
C ARG A 115 -11.82 -20.19 9.19
N ARG A 116 -11.44 -19.81 10.43
CA ARG A 116 -12.30 -18.97 11.26
C ARG A 116 -12.57 -17.62 10.60
N SER A 117 -11.54 -16.97 10.03
CA SER A 117 -11.69 -15.71 9.30
C SER A 117 -12.64 -15.83 8.12
N THR A 118 -12.40 -16.80 7.23
CA THR A 118 -13.22 -16.99 6.03
C THR A 118 -14.67 -17.39 6.37
N ASP A 119 -14.87 -18.27 7.34
CA ASP A 119 -16.21 -18.68 7.77
C ASP A 119 -16.97 -17.51 8.43
N ALA A 120 -16.30 -16.69 9.28
CA ALA A 120 -16.89 -15.52 9.93
C ALA A 120 -17.27 -14.42 8.92
N ALA A 121 -16.41 -14.14 7.94
CA ALA A 121 -16.71 -13.17 6.88
C ALA A 121 -17.94 -13.59 6.05
N VAL A 122 -17.98 -14.85 5.61
CA VAL A 122 -19.10 -15.40 4.83
C VAL A 122 -20.39 -15.44 5.66
N GLU A 123 -20.31 -15.82 6.95
CA GLU A 123 -21.47 -15.86 7.84
C GLU A 123 -22.04 -14.45 8.08
N PHE A 124 -21.16 -13.47 8.37
CA PHE A 124 -21.58 -12.07 8.49
C PHE A 124 -22.26 -11.59 7.20
N ALA A 125 -21.66 -11.83 6.06
CA ALA A 125 -22.20 -11.40 4.77
C ALA A 125 -23.54 -12.06 4.44
N ARG A 126 -23.74 -13.34 4.75
CA ARG A 126 -25.05 -14.03 4.59
C ARG A 126 -26.16 -13.40 5.41
N ARG A 127 -25.85 -12.96 6.64
CA ARG A 127 -26.81 -12.29 7.52
C ARG A 127 -27.08 -10.86 7.09
N TRP A 128 -25.99 -10.13 6.73
CA TRP A 128 -26.09 -8.71 6.38
C TRP A 128 -26.55 -8.45 4.94
N ARG A 129 -26.36 -9.43 4.05
CA ARG A 129 -26.80 -9.43 2.65
C ARG A 129 -26.29 -8.23 1.85
N PRO A 130 -24.99 -8.06 1.69
CA PRO A 130 -24.43 -7.05 0.80
C PRO A 130 -24.82 -7.34 -0.65
N ARG A 131 -24.89 -6.31 -1.46
CA ARG A 131 -25.09 -6.41 -2.91
C ARG A 131 -23.81 -6.26 -3.70
N LEU A 132 -22.74 -5.85 -3.03
CA LEU A 132 -21.44 -5.63 -3.61
C LEU A 132 -20.37 -5.87 -2.53
N VAL A 133 -19.21 -6.41 -2.95
CA VAL A 133 -18.03 -6.55 -2.10
C VAL A 133 -16.87 -5.77 -2.72
N VAL A 134 -16.15 -4.99 -1.92
CA VAL A 134 -14.88 -4.32 -2.32
C VAL A 134 -13.79 -4.79 -1.38
N HIS A 135 -12.61 -5.07 -1.89
CA HIS A 135 -11.53 -5.62 -1.07
C HIS A 135 -10.14 -5.19 -1.56
N ASP A 136 -9.14 -5.23 -0.70
CA ASP A 136 -7.74 -5.14 -1.10
C ASP A 136 -7.21 -6.48 -1.63
N LEU A 137 -6.01 -6.48 -2.21
CA LEU A 137 -5.42 -7.66 -2.85
C LEU A 137 -5.07 -8.77 -1.86
N LEU A 138 -4.76 -8.43 -0.60
CA LEU A 138 -4.38 -9.41 0.42
C LEU A 138 -5.57 -10.03 1.16
N SER A 139 -6.77 -9.47 1.01
CA SER A 139 -7.98 -10.04 1.60
C SER A 139 -8.45 -11.27 0.84
N LEU A 140 -8.31 -12.45 1.44
CA LEU A 140 -8.88 -13.71 0.94
C LEU A 140 -10.42 -13.72 1.03
N GLU A 141 -10.94 -13.05 2.04
CA GLU A 141 -12.36 -13.04 2.40
C GLU A 141 -13.22 -12.30 1.38
N GLY A 142 -12.67 -11.27 0.72
CA GLY A 142 -13.38 -10.45 -0.24
C GLY A 142 -13.86 -11.24 -1.47
N PRO A 143 -12.95 -11.77 -2.29
CA PRO A 143 -13.32 -12.54 -3.48
C PRO A 143 -14.08 -13.82 -3.11
N LEU A 144 -13.74 -14.47 -1.98
CA LEU A 144 -14.49 -15.64 -1.49
C LEU A 144 -15.95 -15.28 -1.20
N THR A 145 -16.19 -14.21 -0.45
CA THR A 145 -17.53 -13.78 -0.06
C THR A 145 -18.37 -13.43 -1.29
N GLY A 146 -17.80 -12.67 -2.23
CA GLY A 146 -18.48 -12.32 -3.49
C GLY A 146 -18.93 -13.56 -4.25
N LYS A 147 -18.03 -14.52 -4.45
CA LYS A 147 -18.33 -15.79 -5.15
C LYS A 147 -19.36 -16.64 -4.42
N VAL A 148 -19.27 -16.77 -3.09
CA VAL A 148 -20.22 -17.56 -2.27
C VAL A 148 -21.62 -16.96 -2.27
N LEU A 149 -21.75 -15.64 -2.30
CA LEU A 149 -23.04 -14.95 -2.30
C LEU A 149 -23.59 -14.72 -3.72
N GLY A 150 -22.78 -14.93 -4.76
CA GLY A 150 -23.17 -14.61 -6.14
C GLY A 150 -23.35 -13.11 -6.38
N VAL A 151 -22.57 -12.28 -5.68
CA VAL A 151 -22.58 -10.81 -5.85
C VAL A 151 -21.25 -10.34 -6.41
N PRO A 152 -21.20 -9.22 -7.17
CA PRO A 152 -19.96 -8.68 -7.68
C PRO A 152 -18.96 -8.42 -6.56
N SER A 153 -17.70 -8.81 -6.77
CA SER A 153 -16.57 -8.43 -5.92
C SER A 153 -15.53 -7.68 -6.74
N LEU A 154 -15.03 -6.58 -6.20
CA LEU A 154 -14.08 -5.71 -6.87
C LEU A 154 -12.81 -5.59 -6.04
N LEU A 155 -11.68 -5.90 -6.66
CA LEU A 155 -10.36 -5.59 -6.12
C LEU A 155 -10.11 -4.09 -6.22
N HIS A 156 -9.77 -3.42 -5.12
CA HIS A 156 -9.35 -2.02 -5.13
C HIS A 156 -7.82 -1.94 -5.02
N LEU A 157 -7.17 -1.35 -6.01
CA LEU A 157 -5.72 -1.17 -6.02
C LEU A 157 -5.31 -0.02 -5.08
N TRP A 158 -4.13 -0.16 -4.47
CA TRP A 158 -3.53 0.90 -3.64
C TRP A 158 -2.43 1.71 -4.35
N GLY A 159 -2.14 1.36 -5.61
CA GLY A 159 -1.12 1.99 -6.43
C GLY A 159 -0.92 1.26 -7.75
N PRO A 160 0.05 1.63 -8.57
CA PRO A 160 0.31 1.03 -9.88
C PRO A 160 0.95 -0.37 -9.77
N PHE A 161 0.18 -1.28 -9.21
CA PHE A 161 0.51 -2.67 -8.93
C PHE A 161 -0.78 -3.50 -8.85
N ALA A 162 -0.81 -4.67 -9.48
CA ALA A 162 -1.98 -5.53 -9.52
C ALA A 162 -1.62 -7.02 -9.57
N GLN A 163 -2.63 -7.87 -9.51
CA GLN A 163 -2.52 -9.34 -9.43
C GLN A 163 -1.81 -10.03 -10.62
N HIS A 164 -1.61 -9.34 -11.73
CA HIS A 164 -0.90 -9.83 -12.92
C HIS A 164 0.50 -9.25 -13.07
N ASP A 165 1.03 -8.53 -12.10
CA ASP A 165 2.42 -8.10 -12.11
C ASP A 165 3.34 -9.32 -11.88
N GLY A 166 4.18 -9.62 -12.89
CA GLY A 166 4.78 -10.93 -13.10
C GLY A 166 5.84 -11.41 -12.12
N ASP A 167 6.46 -10.54 -11.32
CA ASP A 167 7.48 -10.91 -10.35
C ASP A 167 6.97 -10.83 -8.90
N LEU A 168 5.71 -11.21 -8.71
CA LEU A 168 5.16 -11.33 -7.37
C LEU A 168 5.89 -12.43 -6.61
N GLY A 169 6.77 -12.04 -5.70
CA GLY A 169 7.36 -12.98 -4.77
C GLY A 169 6.25 -13.80 -4.06
N PRO A 170 6.58 -14.96 -3.51
CA PRO A 170 5.61 -15.78 -2.79
C PRO A 170 5.05 -14.98 -1.61
N GLY A 171 3.83 -14.44 -1.70
CA GLY A 171 3.19 -13.76 -0.59
C GLY A 171 2.36 -12.53 -0.91
N LEU A 172 2.28 -12.09 -2.16
CA LEU A 172 1.43 -10.93 -2.51
C LEU A 172 -0.01 -11.33 -2.88
N LEU A 173 -0.27 -12.59 -3.23
CA LEU A 173 -1.63 -13.13 -3.24
C LEU A 173 -1.91 -13.82 -1.90
N PRO A 174 -3.11 -13.67 -1.32
CA PRO A 174 -3.43 -14.28 -0.05
C PRO A 174 -3.40 -15.82 -0.18
N ILE A 175 -2.74 -16.47 0.79
CA ILE A 175 -2.64 -17.92 0.83
C ILE A 175 -3.89 -18.51 1.47
N ASP A 176 -4.63 -19.32 0.72
CA ASP A 176 -5.80 -20.04 1.24
C ASP A 176 -5.37 -21.29 2.03
N PHE A 177 -4.82 -21.09 3.24
CA PHE A 177 -4.40 -22.19 4.12
C PHE A 177 -5.56 -23.13 4.47
N SER A 178 -6.78 -22.64 4.53
CA SER A 178 -7.98 -23.37 4.90
C SER A 178 -8.64 -24.11 3.73
N ARG A 179 -8.17 -23.87 2.50
CA ARG A 179 -8.82 -24.30 1.25
C ARG A 179 -10.28 -23.82 1.19
N ALA A 180 -10.55 -22.60 1.62
CA ALA A 180 -11.89 -22.02 1.72
C ALA A 180 -12.61 -22.03 0.37
N PHE A 181 -11.95 -21.65 -0.72
CA PHE A 181 -12.55 -21.71 -2.05
C PHE A 181 -13.04 -23.13 -2.39
N ARG A 182 -12.19 -24.13 -2.20
CA ARG A 182 -12.59 -25.55 -2.46
C ARG A 182 -13.68 -26.05 -1.52
N ARG A 183 -13.68 -25.65 -0.25
CA ARG A 183 -14.74 -25.99 0.72
C ARG A 183 -16.11 -25.46 0.30
N HIS A 184 -16.15 -24.36 -0.44
CA HIS A 184 -17.35 -23.78 -1.00
C HIS A 184 -17.64 -24.21 -2.45
N GLY A 185 -16.94 -25.22 -2.98
CA GLY A 185 -17.15 -25.75 -4.34
C GLY A 185 -16.60 -24.82 -5.44
N LEU A 186 -15.72 -23.89 -5.08
CA LEU A 186 -15.12 -22.91 -6.00
C LEU A 186 -13.73 -23.38 -6.47
N THR A 187 -13.29 -22.89 -7.62
CA THR A 187 -11.89 -22.99 -8.05
C THR A 187 -10.98 -22.26 -7.05
N ALA A 188 -9.72 -22.71 -6.94
CA ALA A 188 -8.75 -22.01 -6.09
C ALA A 188 -8.60 -20.54 -6.52
N LEU A 189 -8.20 -19.68 -5.56
CA LEU A 189 -7.89 -18.29 -5.85
C LEU A 189 -6.70 -18.22 -6.81
N LEU A 190 -6.88 -17.54 -7.92
CA LEU A 190 -5.89 -17.29 -8.98
C LEU A 190 -5.98 -15.81 -9.38
N PRO A 191 -4.97 -15.24 -10.07
CA PRO A 191 -5.06 -13.87 -10.58
C PRO A 191 -6.34 -13.60 -11.40
N ASP A 192 -6.78 -14.55 -12.20
CA ASP A 192 -8.02 -14.45 -13.01
C ASP A 192 -9.32 -14.60 -12.20
N THR A 193 -9.24 -14.86 -10.89
CA THR A 193 -10.43 -14.86 -10.02
C THR A 193 -11.02 -13.47 -9.85
N TYR A 194 -10.19 -12.42 -10.01
CA TYR A 194 -10.59 -11.03 -9.91
C TYR A 194 -11.20 -10.55 -11.24
N GLU A 195 -12.53 -10.52 -11.33
CA GLU A 195 -13.26 -10.13 -12.54
C GLU A 195 -13.39 -8.61 -12.71
N HIS A 196 -13.37 -7.88 -11.60
CA HIS A 196 -13.50 -6.43 -11.56
C HIS A 196 -12.42 -5.81 -10.70
N VAL A 197 -11.82 -4.72 -11.19
CA VAL A 197 -10.74 -4.00 -10.50
C VAL A 197 -11.02 -2.51 -10.49
N ILE A 198 -11.08 -1.90 -9.32
CA ILE A 198 -11.11 -0.44 -9.13
C ILE A 198 -9.66 0.04 -9.17
N ASP A 199 -9.35 0.88 -10.14
CA ASP A 199 -7.99 1.36 -10.41
C ASP A 199 -7.88 2.86 -10.26
N PRO A 200 -7.17 3.36 -9.24
CA PRO A 200 -6.93 4.79 -9.01
C PRO A 200 -5.73 5.34 -9.79
N CYS A 201 -5.03 4.52 -10.57
CA CYS A 201 -3.78 4.92 -11.23
C CYS A 201 -4.03 5.76 -12.48
N PRO A 202 -3.20 6.78 -12.77
CA PRO A 202 -3.18 7.40 -14.09
C PRO A 202 -2.94 6.36 -15.18
N VAL A 203 -3.57 6.53 -16.33
CA VAL A 203 -3.54 5.55 -17.43
C VAL A 203 -2.11 5.18 -17.85
N SER A 204 -1.21 6.17 -17.86
CA SER A 204 0.20 5.98 -18.27
C SER A 204 1.01 5.08 -17.34
N VAL A 205 0.57 4.83 -16.11
CA VAL A 205 1.23 3.96 -15.14
C VAL A 205 0.30 2.85 -14.61
N ALA A 206 -0.84 2.66 -15.25
CA ALA A 206 -1.81 1.64 -14.86
C ALA A 206 -1.23 0.21 -15.01
N PRO A 207 -1.45 -0.68 -14.03
CA PRO A 207 -0.93 -2.04 -14.10
C PRO A 207 -1.73 -2.92 -15.07
N PRO A 208 -1.15 -4.04 -15.56
CA PRO A 208 -1.90 -5.03 -16.33
C PRO A 208 -2.92 -5.75 -15.45
N LEU A 209 -4.12 -5.97 -15.95
CA LEU A 209 -5.23 -6.61 -15.22
C LEU A 209 -5.68 -7.94 -15.83
N GLY A 210 -4.98 -8.47 -16.84
CA GLY A 210 -5.44 -9.65 -17.57
C GLY A 210 -6.82 -9.44 -18.20
N ALA A 211 -7.74 -10.36 -17.95
CA ALA A 211 -9.13 -10.29 -18.44
C ALA A 211 -10.08 -9.48 -17.53
N ALA A 212 -9.61 -8.98 -16.38
CA ALA A 212 -10.44 -8.25 -15.44
C ALA A 212 -10.91 -6.90 -16.01
N ARG A 213 -12.17 -6.56 -15.73
CA ARG A 213 -12.74 -5.27 -16.11
C ARG A 213 -12.22 -4.16 -15.20
N ARG A 214 -11.57 -3.16 -15.78
CA ARG A 214 -11.09 -1.97 -15.10
C ARG A 214 -12.23 -0.99 -14.84
N HIS A 215 -12.32 -0.50 -13.60
CA HIS A 215 -13.17 0.60 -13.18
C HIS A 215 -12.26 1.75 -12.73
N PRO A 216 -11.95 2.72 -13.59
CA PRO A 216 -11.08 3.84 -13.24
C PRO A 216 -11.74 4.71 -12.18
N VAL A 217 -10.94 5.25 -11.28
CA VAL A 217 -11.37 6.22 -10.28
C VAL A 217 -10.25 7.21 -9.97
N ARG A 218 -10.57 8.48 -9.85
CA ARG A 218 -9.61 9.49 -9.42
C ARG A 218 -9.11 9.18 -8.00
N HIS A 219 -7.80 9.06 -7.85
CA HIS A 219 -7.20 8.91 -6.52
C HIS A 219 -7.46 10.14 -5.66
N VAL A 220 -8.09 9.95 -4.52
CA VAL A 220 -8.22 10.96 -3.48
C VAL A 220 -7.30 10.53 -2.33
N PRO A 221 -6.22 11.28 -2.03
CA PRO A 221 -5.26 10.86 -1.02
C PRO A 221 -5.88 10.79 0.37
N TYR A 222 -5.69 9.65 1.03
CA TYR A 222 -5.89 9.43 2.45
C TYR A 222 -4.70 8.64 2.98
N ASN A 223 -3.92 9.23 3.87
CA ASN A 223 -2.67 8.64 4.41
C ASN A 223 -2.78 8.32 5.91
N GLY A 224 -4.00 8.07 6.38
CA GLY A 224 -4.29 7.86 7.79
C GLY A 224 -4.65 9.17 8.53
N PRO A 225 -5.04 9.06 9.80
CA PRO A 225 -5.37 10.21 10.63
C PRO A 225 -4.11 11.04 10.92
N GLY A 226 -4.28 12.36 11.01
CA GLY A 226 -3.19 13.26 11.33
C GLY A 226 -3.70 14.65 11.66
N VAL A 227 -2.79 15.50 12.11
CA VAL A 227 -3.07 16.88 12.47
C VAL A 227 -2.29 17.80 11.55
N MET A 228 -2.95 18.80 11.01
CA MET A 228 -2.27 19.85 10.24
C MET A 228 -1.45 20.73 11.18
N PRO A 229 -0.13 20.81 11.04
CA PRO A 229 0.68 21.73 11.82
C PRO A 229 0.27 23.18 11.54
N THR A 230 0.20 24.01 12.56
CA THR A 230 -0.25 25.41 12.44
C THR A 230 0.65 26.27 11.55
N TRP A 231 1.91 25.89 11.41
CA TRP A 231 2.89 26.57 10.54
C TRP A 231 2.78 26.17 9.06
N LEU A 232 2.15 25.02 8.74
CA LEU A 232 2.09 24.51 7.37
C LEU A 232 1.40 25.46 6.39
N PRO A 233 0.26 26.11 6.73
CA PRO A 233 -0.35 27.10 5.83
C PRO A 233 0.50 28.35 5.59
N THR A 234 1.48 28.61 6.47
CA THR A 234 2.40 29.77 6.36
C THR A 234 3.73 29.40 5.68
N LEU A 235 3.90 28.12 5.29
CA LEU A 235 5.05 27.76 4.47
C LEU A 235 4.97 28.54 3.15
N PRO A 236 6.03 29.30 2.82
CA PRO A 236 6.08 29.94 1.53
C PRO A 236 6.01 28.88 0.44
N THR A 237 5.42 29.25 -0.69
CA THR A 237 5.59 28.47 -1.92
C THR A 237 7.07 28.17 -2.12
N PRO A 238 7.45 26.97 -2.58
CA PRO A 238 8.85 26.68 -2.87
C PRO A 238 9.46 27.83 -3.69
N GLY A 239 10.45 28.50 -3.10
CA GLY A 239 11.09 29.69 -3.65
C GLY A 239 12.41 29.35 -4.35
N GLU A 240 13.42 30.21 -4.15
CA GLU A 240 14.77 29.97 -4.67
C GLU A 240 15.40 28.68 -4.10
N ARG A 241 15.02 28.27 -2.87
CA ARG A 241 15.49 27.06 -2.21
C ARG A 241 14.45 25.95 -2.34
N PRO A 242 14.76 24.83 -3.07
CA PRO A 242 13.86 23.73 -3.21
C PRO A 242 13.55 23.02 -1.88
N ARG A 243 12.33 22.45 -1.77
CA ARG A 243 11.91 21.71 -0.58
C ARG A 243 11.75 20.23 -0.90
N VAL A 244 12.43 19.38 -0.14
CA VAL A 244 12.41 17.93 -0.27
C VAL A 244 11.66 17.32 0.91
N CYS A 245 10.66 16.48 0.63
CA CYS A 245 10.01 15.66 1.64
C CYS A 245 10.65 14.26 1.68
N VAL A 246 11.00 13.77 2.87
CA VAL A 246 11.48 12.41 3.10
C VAL A 246 10.45 11.64 3.91
N VAL A 247 9.99 10.52 3.37
CA VAL A 247 8.93 9.70 3.98
C VAL A 247 9.40 8.27 4.17
N TRP A 248 9.36 7.76 5.39
CA TRP A 248 9.67 6.35 5.64
C TRP A 248 8.66 5.71 6.58
N SER A 249 8.27 4.46 6.29
CA SER A 249 7.30 3.71 7.06
C SER A 249 8.00 2.73 8.00
N THR A 250 7.61 2.71 9.28
CA THR A 250 8.06 1.73 10.27
C THR A 250 7.71 0.29 9.87
N ALA A 251 6.65 0.09 9.09
CA ALA A 251 6.29 -1.24 8.57
C ALA A 251 7.41 -1.82 7.69
N VAL A 252 8.10 -0.98 6.90
CA VAL A 252 9.24 -1.41 6.08
C VAL A 252 10.39 -1.86 6.97
N THR A 253 10.79 -1.02 7.94
CA THR A 253 11.86 -1.36 8.89
C THR A 253 11.52 -2.63 9.68
N GLY A 254 10.27 -2.84 10.07
CA GLY A 254 9.80 -4.04 10.76
C GLY A 254 9.86 -5.33 9.92
N MET A 255 9.70 -5.21 8.59
CA MET A 255 9.76 -6.36 7.68
C MET A 255 11.18 -6.70 7.23
N PHE A 256 11.98 -5.67 6.94
CA PHE A 256 13.28 -5.83 6.31
C PHE A 256 14.44 -5.67 7.29
N GLY A 257 14.19 -5.19 8.49
CA GLY A 257 15.18 -4.96 9.53
C GLY A 257 15.71 -3.52 9.58
N PRO A 258 16.35 -3.15 10.70
CA PRO A 258 16.81 -1.78 10.95
C PRO A 258 17.90 -1.28 9.98
N SER A 259 18.73 -2.18 9.43
CA SER A 259 19.75 -1.82 8.42
C SER A 259 19.17 -1.31 7.11
N THR A 260 17.89 -1.60 6.86
CA THR A 260 17.19 -1.11 5.66
C THR A 260 16.64 0.30 5.81
N PHE A 261 16.81 0.95 6.96
CA PHE A 261 16.39 2.32 7.22
C PHE A 261 17.36 3.34 6.60
N PRO A 262 17.04 3.97 5.46
CA PRO A 262 17.98 4.79 4.73
C PRO A 262 18.02 6.26 5.16
N VAL A 263 17.12 6.71 6.07
CA VAL A 263 16.94 8.13 6.34
C VAL A 263 18.25 8.81 6.78
N PRO A 264 19.14 8.22 7.59
CA PRO A 264 20.44 8.84 7.88
C PRO A 264 21.29 9.09 6.62
N ARG A 265 21.31 8.15 5.66
CA ARG A 265 22.02 8.30 4.38
C ARG A 265 21.37 9.38 3.50
N VAL A 266 20.05 9.46 3.52
CA VAL A 266 19.30 10.51 2.81
C VAL A 266 19.60 11.89 3.42
N VAL A 267 19.64 12.00 4.74
CA VAL A 267 20.02 13.23 5.47
C VAL A 267 21.43 13.68 5.08
N GLU A 268 22.40 12.76 5.09
CA GLU A 268 23.78 13.03 4.66
C GLU A 268 23.84 13.52 3.20
N ALA A 269 23.12 12.85 2.30
CA ALA A 269 23.07 13.20 0.88
C ALA A 269 22.51 14.63 0.67
N LEU A 270 21.41 14.95 1.36
CA LEU A 270 20.71 16.23 1.21
C LEU A 270 21.41 17.38 1.95
N ALA A 271 22.17 17.11 3.01
CA ALA A 271 22.97 18.13 3.72
C ALA A 271 24.02 18.81 2.82
N ALA A 272 24.43 18.15 1.74
CA ALA A 272 25.34 18.69 0.74
C ALA A 272 24.66 19.53 -0.36
N LEU A 273 23.33 19.69 -0.30
CA LEU A 273 22.53 20.46 -1.26
C LEU A 273 21.92 21.69 -0.58
N ASP A 274 21.70 22.75 -1.34
CA ASP A 274 20.97 23.90 -0.84
C ASP A 274 19.45 23.66 -0.93
N VAL A 275 18.92 22.86 -0.02
CA VAL A 275 17.50 22.46 0.03
C VAL A 275 16.96 22.57 1.46
N GLU A 276 15.66 22.83 1.58
CA GLU A 276 14.91 22.63 2.82
C GLU A 276 14.42 21.18 2.87
N VAL A 277 14.55 20.49 4.02
CA VAL A 277 14.16 19.09 4.15
C VAL A 277 13.10 18.92 5.23
N LEU A 278 12.00 18.29 4.86
CA LEU A 278 10.91 17.88 5.76
C LEU A 278 10.89 16.35 5.87
N ILE A 279 11.16 15.82 7.06
CA ILE A 279 11.28 14.38 7.29
C ILE A 279 10.06 13.91 8.07
N THR A 280 9.33 12.93 7.54
CA THR A 280 8.22 12.30 8.23
C THR A 280 8.50 10.80 8.43
N VAL A 281 8.67 10.42 9.67
CA VAL A 281 8.85 9.05 10.15
C VAL A 281 8.04 8.87 11.42
N THR A 282 7.76 7.63 11.78
CA THR A 282 6.95 7.31 12.95
C THR A 282 7.65 6.30 13.84
N GLY A 283 7.23 6.23 15.12
CA GLY A 283 7.67 5.23 16.08
C GLY A 283 9.18 5.21 16.34
N SER A 284 9.74 4.02 16.51
CA SER A 284 11.15 3.80 16.85
C SER A 284 12.15 4.26 15.78
N ASP A 285 11.71 4.47 14.55
CA ASP A 285 12.60 4.93 13.47
C ASP A 285 13.04 6.38 13.68
N ARG A 286 12.28 7.17 14.45
CA ARG A 286 12.65 8.53 14.81
C ARG A 286 13.98 8.61 15.58
N GLU A 287 14.18 7.72 16.54
CA GLU A 287 15.38 7.69 17.38
C GLU A 287 16.64 7.32 16.58
N ARG A 288 16.46 6.68 15.42
CA ARG A 288 17.54 6.27 14.52
C ARG A 288 18.11 7.39 13.66
N ILE A 289 17.44 8.55 13.58
CA ILE A 289 17.85 9.64 12.67
C ILE A 289 19.04 10.41 13.23
N GLY A 290 19.15 10.54 14.55
CA GLY A 290 20.17 11.35 15.20
C GLY A 290 19.88 12.86 15.12
N GLU A 291 20.93 13.69 15.29
CA GLU A 291 20.83 15.13 15.13
C GLU A 291 20.67 15.52 13.65
N LEU A 292 19.73 16.44 13.42
CA LEU A 292 19.49 16.96 12.06
C LEU A 292 20.32 18.21 11.78
N PRO A 293 20.93 18.29 10.59
CA PRO A 293 21.58 19.51 10.12
C PRO A 293 20.63 20.73 10.08
N PRO A 294 21.14 21.98 10.12
CA PRO A 294 20.32 23.15 9.91
C PRO A 294 19.52 23.11 8.61
N GLY A 295 18.26 23.56 8.66
CA GLY A 295 17.36 23.54 7.49
C GLY A 295 16.60 22.22 7.30
N MET A 296 16.77 21.25 8.17
CA MET A 296 16.01 20.01 8.20
C MET A 296 15.06 19.96 9.40
N ARG A 297 13.84 19.47 9.18
CA ARG A 297 12.81 19.39 10.23
C ARG A 297 12.19 18.00 10.26
N LEU A 298 12.08 17.46 11.47
CA LEU A 298 11.33 16.24 11.72
C LEU A 298 9.87 16.58 12.01
N LEU A 299 8.96 15.91 11.30
CA LEU A 299 7.51 16.09 11.42
C LEU A 299 6.87 14.83 11.99
N GLU A 300 5.84 15.02 12.80
CA GLU A 300 5.05 13.93 13.37
C GLU A 300 3.64 13.97 12.82
N LEU A 301 3.09 12.78 12.50
CA LEU A 301 1.68 12.57 12.14
C LEU A 301 1.10 13.62 11.17
N THR A 302 1.93 14.13 10.27
CA THR A 302 1.49 15.11 9.27
C THR A 302 1.02 14.36 8.02
N PRO A 303 -0.26 14.49 7.64
CA PRO A 303 -0.77 13.85 6.43
C PRO A 303 -0.03 14.30 5.17
N LEU A 304 0.42 13.34 4.35
CA LEU A 304 1.24 13.64 3.17
C LEU A 304 0.53 14.52 2.15
N GLN A 305 -0.80 14.35 1.99
CA GLN A 305 -1.60 15.15 1.08
C GLN A 305 -1.62 16.64 1.43
N LEU A 306 -1.32 17.00 2.67
CA LEU A 306 -1.18 18.40 3.10
C LEU A 306 0.25 18.93 2.89
N LEU A 307 1.24 18.04 2.94
CA LEU A 307 2.65 18.38 2.92
C LEU A 307 3.22 18.43 1.50
N LEU A 308 2.94 17.40 0.69
CA LEU A 308 3.55 17.26 -0.64
C LEU A 308 3.24 18.38 -1.62
N PRO A 309 2.06 19.06 -1.62
CA PRO A 309 1.83 20.21 -2.47
C PRO A 309 2.78 21.40 -2.23
N ALA A 310 3.43 21.45 -1.05
CA ALA A 310 4.41 22.47 -0.69
C ALA A 310 5.86 22.02 -0.97
N CYS A 311 6.07 20.88 -1.64
CA CYS A 311 7.39 20.29 -1.88
C CYS A 311 7.74 20.25 -3.37
N ASP A 312 9.03 20.13 -3.69
CA ASP A 312 9.56 20.01 -5.03
C ASP A 312 9.97 18.60 -5.41
N LEU A 313 10.24 17.76 -4.40
CA LEU A 313 10.67 16.37 -4.53
C LEU A 313 10.18 15.60 -3.30
N VAL A 314 9.81 14.33 -3.50
CA VAL A 314 9.64 13.39 -2.40
C VAL A 314 10.60 12.20 -2.54
N ILE A 315 11.21 11.79 -1.42
CA ILE A 315 12.06 10.58 -1.32
C ILE A 315 11.34 9.60 -0.40
N HIS A 316 11.07 8.37 -0.90
CA HIS A 316 10.34 7.37 -0.14
C HIS A 316 10.67 5.93 -0.58
N HIS A 317 10.10 4.94 0.12
CA HIS A 317 10.38 3.50 -0.10
C HIS A 317 9.66 2.88 -1.31
N GLY A 318 8.87 3.62 -2.06
CA GLY A 318 8.11 3.07 -3.20
C GLY A 318 6.74 2.49 -2.85
N GLY A 319 6.27 2.63 -1.62
CA GLY A 319 4.92 2.17 -1.24
C GLY A 319 3.82 2.93 -1.99
N GLY A 320 2.74 2.22 -2.37
CA GLY A 320 1.67 2.75 -3.22
C GLY A 320 1.01 4.01 -2.69
N GLY A 321 0.70 4.09 -1.40
CA GLY A 321 0.09 5.29 -0.80
C GLY A 321 0.95 6.54 -0.93
N CYS A 322 2.27 6.43 -0.70
CA CYS A 322 3.21 7.56 -0.90
C CYS A 322 3.30 7.92 -2.38
N ALA A 323 3.47 6.92 -3.24
CA ALA A 323 3.62 7.11 -4.69
C ALA A 323 2.39 7.79 -5.29
N MET A 324 1.20 7.34 -4.98
CA MET A 324 -0.05 7.90 -5.49
C MET A 324 -0.32 9.31 -4.95
N THR A 325 0.03 9.57 -3.68
CA THR A 325 -0.08 10.93 -3.10
C THR A 325 0.88 11.90 -3.78
N ALA A 326 2.09 11.46 -4.12
CA ALA A 326 3.06 12.28 -4.85
C ALA A 326 2.61 12.55 -6.30
N LEU A 327 2.03 11.56 -6.99
CA LEU A 327 1.40 11.76 -8.30
C LEU A 327 0.25 12.76 -8.21
N ALA A 328 -0.61 12.66 -7.20
CA ALA A 328 -1.70 13.61 -6.97
C ALA A 328 -1.19 15.03 -6.65
N ALA A 329 -0.02 15.17 -6.01
CA ALA A 329 0.64 16.45 -5.81
C ALA A 329 1.36 16.97 -7.08
N GLY A 330 1.60 16.12 -8.08
CA GLY A 330 2.29 16.47 -9.34
C GLY A 330 3.78 16.79 -9.13
N ILE A 331 4.43 16.10 -8.18
CA ILE A 331 5.86 16.30 -7.86
C ILE A 331 6.69 15.06 -8.22
N PRO A 332 7.97 15.24 -8.62
CA PRO A 332 8.89 14.14 -8.88
C PRO A 332 9.13 13.29 -7.64
N GLN A 333 9.50 12.02 -7.87
CA GLN A 333 9.73 11.04 -6.81
C GLN A 333 11.09 10.37 -6.95
N LEU A 334 11.83 10.23 -5.84
CA LEU A 334 12.96 9.32 -5.72
C LEU A 334 12.53 8.14 -4.85
N MET A 335 12.54 6.94 -5.41
CA MET A 335 12.05 5.74 -4.74
C MET A 335 13.21 4.79 -4.43
N LEU A 336 13.42 4.53 -3.12
CA LEU A 336 14.44 3.63 -2.59
C LEU A 336 13.75 2.32 -2.16
N SER A 337 13.53 1.39 -3.11
CA SER A 337 12.70 0.22 -2.88
C SER A 337 13.46 -0.97 -2.28
N ASN A 338 12.75 -1.77 -1.47
CA ASN A 338 13.25 -3.02 -0.90
C ASN A 338 12.78 -4.28 -1.67
N GLY A 339 12.17 -4.10 -2.83
CA GLY A 339 11.60 -5.19 -3.62
C GLY A 339 10.07 -5.28 -3.48
N TRP A 340 9.48 -6.43 -3.86
CA TRP A 340 8.06 -6.74 -3.82
C TRP A 340 7.22 -5.73 -4.66
N ASP A 341 6.02 -5.37 -4.18
CA ASP A 341 5.18 -4.34 -4.80
C ASP A 341 5.88 -2.98 -4.91
N GLN A 342 6.72 -2.62 -3.92
CA GLN A 342 7.48 -1.37 -3.90
C GLN A 342 8.41 -1.25 -5.11
N GLY A 343 9.12 -2.32 -5.47
CA GLY A 343 10.01 -2.36 -6.63
C GLY A 343 9.23 -2.20 -7.94
N THR A 344 8.12 -2.90 -8.08
CA THR A 344 7.25 -2.84 -9.26
C THR A 344 6.66 -1.44 -9.43
N ILE A 345 6.13 -0.85 -8.36
CA ILE A 345 5.59 0.52 -8.34
C ILE A 345 6.68 1.53 -8.73
N ALA A 346 7.85 1.43 -8.09
CA ALA A 346 8.97 2.35 -8.32
C ALA A 346 9.45 2.29 -9.77
N ASN A 347 9.65 1.09 -10.32
CA ASN A 347 10.09 0.90 -11.69
C ASN A 347 9.05 1.43 -12.71
N ARG A 348 7.75 1.23 -12.45
CA ARG A 348 6.70 1.71 -13.34
C ARG A 348 6.61 3.24 -13.37
N ILE A 349 6.73 3.89 -12.22
CA ILE A 349 6.76 5.35 -12.13
C ILE A 349 8.05 5.91 -12.75
N ALA A 350 9.20 5.30 -12.49
CA ALA A 350 10.46 5.72 -13.11
C ALA A 350 10.43 5.57 -14.64
N ALA A 351 9.87 4.47 -15.16
CA ALA A 351 9.70 4.27 -16.60
C ALA A 351 8.80 5.33 -17.26
N SER A 352 7.84 5.90 -16.52
CA SER A 352 7.01 7.01 -17.03
C SER A 352 7.76 8.35 -17.13
N GLY A 353 8.91 8.46 -16.48
CA GLY A 353 9.69 9.70 -16.35
C GLY A 353 9.27 10.63 -15.22
N ALA A 354 8.29 10.24 -14.37
CA ALA A 354 7.84 11.06 -13.23
C ALA A 354 8.76 10.95 -11.99
N GLY A 355 9.83 10.18 -12.05
CA GLY A 355 10.78 10.00 -10.95
C GLY A 355 11.92 9.09 -11.32
N LEU A 356 12.72 8.76 -10.31
CA LEU A 356 13.81 7.80 -10.39
C LEU A 356 13.61 6.70 -9.34
N ALA A 357 14.07 5.50 -9.65
CA ALA A 357 14.05 4.35 -8.76
C ALA A 357 15.44 3.75 -8.61
N MET A 358 15.78 3.33 -7.42
CA MET A 358 16.97 2.53 -7.15
C MET A 358 16.72 1.54 -6.00
N PRO A 359 17.38 0.38 -5.98
CA PRO A 359 17.34 -0.52 -4.84
C PRO A 359 17.88 0.21 -3.59
N ASN A 360 17.19 0.11 -2.47
CA ASN A 360 17.62 0.72 -1.22
C ASN A 360 19.03 0.25 -0.78
N ALA A 361 19.38 -1.01 -1.05
CA ALA A 361 20.70 -1.56 -0.76
C ALA A 361 21.84 -0.89 -1.57
N ALA A 362 21.52 -0.32 -2.74
CA ALA A 362 22.49 0.40 -3.59
C ALA A 362 22.44 1.92 -3.39
N ALA A 363 21.56 2.41 -2.53
CA ALA A 363 21.33 3.84 -2.30
C ALA A 363 22.34 4.41 -1.29
N ASP A 364 23.60 4.62 -1.72
CA ASP A 364 24.56 5.37 -0.93
C ASP A 364 24.33 6.90 -0.99
N PRO A 365 24.92 7.70 -0.10
CA PRO A 365 24.72 9.15 -0.08
C PRO A 365 25.07 9.85 -1.40
N ALA A 366 26.06 9.37 -2.15
CA ALA A 366 26.49 9.94 -3.42
C ALA A 366 25.43 9.67 -4.51
N ALA A 367 24.92 8.44 -4.61
CA ALA A 367 23.87 8.04 -5.54
C ALA A 367 22.56 8.80 -5.25
N ILE A 368 22.16 8.90 -3.97
CA ILE A 368 20.96 9.65 -3.54
C ILE A 368 21.10 11.12 -3.93
N ARG A 369 22.26 11.75 -3.64
CA ARG A 369 22.52 13.15 -3.98
C ARG A 369 22.46 13.39 -5.48
N ALA A 370 23.09 12.54 -6.27
CA ALA A 370 23.05 12.65 -7.74
C ALA A 370 21.62 12.57 -8.29
N ALA A 371 20.83 11.59 -7.80
CA ALA A 371 19.44 11.42 -8.20
C ALA A 371 18.56 12.61 -7.77
N ALA A 372 18.72 13.11 -6.53
CA ALA A 372 17.99 14.28 -6.05
C ALA A 372 18.33 15.52 -6.87
N THR A 373 19.62 15.75 -7.18
CA THR A 373 20.07 16.86 -8.03
C THR A 373 19.45 16.80 -9.42
N ALA A 374 19.41 15.60 -10.04
CA ALA A 374 18.79 15.41 -11.35
C ALA A 374 17.28 15.73 -11.31
N LEU A 375 16.55 15.21 -10.32
CA LEU A 375 15.11 15.42 -10.16
C LEU A 375 14.73 16.89 -9.85
N LEU A 376 15.59 17.62 -9.16
CA LEU A 376 15.37 19.04 -8.85
C LEU A 376 15.78 19.95 -10.00
N GLY A 377 16.83 19.58 -10.75
CA GLY A 377 17.38 20.39 -11.85
C GLY A 377 16.70 20.19 -13.19
N ASP A 378 16.22 18.98 -13.48
CA ASP A 378 15.57 18.65 -14.76
C ASP A 378 14.05 18.87 -14.68
N GLY A 379 13.57 19.92 -15.33
CA GLY A 379 12.15 20.24 -15.41
C GLY A 379 11.28 19.17 -16.09
N THR A 380 11.88 18.20 -16.82
CA THR A 380 11.13 17.14 -17.53
C THR A 380 10.45 16.19 -16.56
N HIS A 381 11.10 15.81 -15.47
CA HIS A 381 10.50 14.98 -14.40
C HIS A 381 9.28 15.65 -13.78
N ARG A 382 9.40 16.96 -13.48
CA ARG A 382 8.30 17.75 -12.94
C ARG A 382 7.15 17.90 -13.95
N ALA A 383 7.48 18.15 -15.21
CA ALA A 383 6.47 18.25 -16.27
C ALA A 383 5.70 16.92 -16.43
N THR A 384 6.42 15.79 -16.38
CA THR A 384 5.80 14.46 -16.43
C THR A 384 4.93 14.20 -15.21
N ALA A 385 5.40 14.50 -13.99
CA ALA A 385 4.60 14.33 -12.76
C ALA A 385 3.30 15.16 -12.83
N LYS A 386 3.35 16.42 -13.33
CA LYS A 386 2.17 17.25 -13.55
C LYS A 386 1.22 16.65 -14.58
N ARG A 387 1.73 16.08 -15.69
CA ARG A 387 0.91 15.41 -16.69
C ARG A 387 0.19 14.18 -16.11
N LEU A 388 0.88 13.35 -15.32
CA LEU A 388 0.25 12.20 -14.64
C LEU A 388 -0.81 12.63 -13.62
N ARG A 389 -0.59 13.75 -12.93
CA ARG A 389 -1.62 14.37 -12.09
C ARG A 389 -2.86 14.76 -12.93
N GLN A 390 -2.69 15.38 -14.08
CA GLN A 390 -3.81 15.73 -14.96
C GLN A 390 -4.56 14.50 -15.47
N GLU A 391 -3.84 13.42 -15.83
CA GLU A 391 -4.47 12.13 -16.17
C GLU A 391 -5.33 11.61 -15.01
N MET A 392 -4.81 11.65 -13.79
CA MET A 392 -5.53 11.24 -12.57
C MET A 392 -6.76 12.13 -12.32
N GLU A 393 -6.62 13.44 -12.45
CA GLU A 393 -7.71 14.40 -12.27
C GLU A 393 -8.83 14.25 -13.31
N SER A 394 -8.52 13.71 -14.50
CA SER A 394 -9.50 13.45 -15.56
C SER A 394 -10.30 12.16 -15.38
N GLN A 395 -9.94 11.32 -14.42
CA GLN A 395 -10.69 10.10 -14.10
C GLN A 395 -11.98 10.42 -13.35
N PRO A 396 -12.99 9.53 -13.44
CA PRO A 396 -14.23 9.67 -12.67
C PRO A 396 -13.93 9.83 -11.17
N ASP A 397 -14.62 10.73 -10.50
CA ASP A 397 -14.46 10.86 -9.05
C ASP A 397 -15.15 9.70 -8.29
N PRO A 398 -14.89 9.52 -6.99
CA PRO A 398 -15.51 8.45 -6.22
C PRO A 398 -17.05 8.48 -6.22
N ALA A 399 -17.68 9.65 -6.37
CA ALA A 399 -19.14 9.74 -6.42
C ALA A 399 -19.69 9.26 -7.79
N GLU A 400 -19.01 9.58 -8.88
CA GLU A 400 -19.33 9.05 -10.22
C GLU A 400 -19.13 7.53 -10.27
N LEU A 401 -18.06 6.99 -9.65
CA LEU A 401 -17.86 5.55 -9.55
C LEU A 401 -19.01 4.86 -8.80
N VAL A 402 -19.56 5.47 -7.73
CA VAL A 402 -20.70 4.91 -6.99
C VAL A 402 -21.88 4.62 -7.92
N THR A 403 -22.17 5.47 -8.88
CA THR A 403 -23.25 5.25 -9.88
C THR A 403 -23.00 3.97 -10.68
N SER A 404 -21.78 3.82 -11.23
CA SER A 404 -21.40 2.61 -12.00
C SER A 404 -21.42 1.34 -11.15
N LEU A 405 -21.08 1.43 -9.86
CA LEU A 405 -21.16 0.29 -8.94
C LEU A 405 -22.61 -0.10 -8.61
N CYS A 406 -23.53 0.86 -8.55
CA CYS A 406 -24.96 0.58 -8.40
C CYS A 406 -25.51 -0.18 -9.62
N GLU A 407 -25.18 0.27 -10.83
CA GLU A 407 -25.57 -0.40 -12.08
C GLU A 407 -25.02 -1.84 -12.15
N LEU A 408 -23.77 -2.04 -11.77
CA LEU A 408 -23.14 -3.37 -11.70
C LEU A 408 -23.90 -4.29 -10.74
N ALA A 409 -24.23 -3.81 -9.54
CA ALA A 409 -24.95 -4.58 -8.52
C ALA A 409 -26.40 -4.89 -8.94
N GLU A 410 -27.06 -4.00 -9.70
CA GLU A 410 -28.40 -4.22 -10.24
C GLU A 410 -28.39 -5.23 -11.40
N GLY A 411 -27.43 -5.11 -12.33
CA GLY A 411 -27.25 -6.05 -13.44
C GLY A 411 -27.00 -7.46 -12.96
N ALA A 412 -26.15 -7.67 -11.95
CA ALA A 412 -25.93 -8.98 -11.36
C ALA A 412 -27.18 -9.56 -10.68
N ALA A 413 -27.99 -8.74 -10.01
CA ALA A 413 -29.23 -9.17 -9.38
C ALA A 413 -30.32 -9.57 -10.41
N LEU A 414 -30.31 -8.99 -11.59
CA LEU A 414 -31.21 -9.37 -12.69
C LEU A 414 -30.77 -10.68 -13.34
N ALA A 415 -29.47 -10.91 -13.50
CA ALA A 415 -28.92 -12.14 -14.06
C ALA A 415 -29.07 -13.36 -13.14
N ALA A 416 -29.27 -13.15 -11.85
CA ALA A 416 -29.46 -14.20 -10.84
C ALA A 416 -30.94 -14.62 -10.63
N ARG A 417 -31.89 -13.94 -11.28
CA ARG A 417 -33.32 -14.29 -11.30
C ARG A 417 -33.67 -15.18 -12.50
#